data_ca47b962afe6052d2a133e6261aa90d4
#
_entry.id   ca47b962afe6052d2a133e6261aa90d4
#
_cell.length_a   1.000
_cell.length_b   1.000
_cell.length_c   1.000
_cell.angle_alpha   90.00
_cell.angle_beta   90.00
_cell.angle_gamma   90.00
#
_symmetry.space_group_name_H-M   'P 1'
#
loop_
_entity.id
_entity.type
_entity.pdbx_description
1 polymer ?
#
loop_
_entity_poly.entity_id
_entity_poly.type
_entity_poly.pdbx_seq_one_letter_code
_entity_poly.pdbx_strand_id
1 'polypeptide(L)'
;MTTPTNYIATWFYKESKEDASFYPQAGKRGDSALVHSIYMQIQVPFFTTFRHYHPDDKLLFFSNLDQFPDYLERLFKELRIETVTLPYLCIPPKGWYGAWRNQFYLYDILRYMEKRMQADDTLLICDADCLCMRPLEQLFSDTRKYGSALYDASDRPDLSVNGITLKEMTDIYNDCYVEKEKREKEKEATKKTEAEKEEAEQQDTKNGVTRTELVHYYGGEFISLRGDVVARINEAYPTLWNYNLERFAANQPKLNEEAHFLSVVATRLNIHNNIANQYVKRLWTYPKYNTVEKGDEQLAVWHLPYEKKRGLYLLYKHFVNHPTFDDEEAFRKKASAYTGVPTVTFGKRIRDFITILLLKIKDKCIYLSLIHI
;
A
#
# COMPACT_ATOMS: atom_id res chain seq x y z
N MET A 1 15.56 -28.36 -1.21
CA MET A 1 14.55 -27.28 -1.18
C MET A 1 15.32 -25.97 -1.15
N THR A 2 15.00 -25.03 -2.02
CA THR A 2 15.60 -23.67 -2.00
C THR A 2 15.06 -22.91 -0.80
N THR A 3 15.90 -22.12 -0.15
CA THR A 3 15.46 -21.25 0.94
C THR A 3 14.47 -20.22 0.39
N PRO A 4 13.29 -20.03 1.03
CA PRO A 4 12.33 -19.03 0.60
C PRO A 4 12.94 -17.61 0.58
N THR A 5 12.58 -16.85 -0.43
CA THR A 5 13.07 -15.48 -0.63
C THR A 5 12.09 -14.47 -0.02
N ASN A 6 12.61 -13.46 0.68
CA ASN A 6 11.83 -12.29 1.06
C ASN A 6 12.03 -11.18 0.04
N TYR A 7 10.93 -10.64 -0.46
CA TYR A 7 10.88 -9.45 -1.31
C TYR A 7 10.30 -8.30 -0.49
N ILE A 8 10.96 -7.16 -0.52
CA ILE A 8 10.48 -5.92 0.10
C ILE A 8 10.37 -4.90 -1.01
N ALA A 9 9.19 -4.35 -1.21
CA ALA A 9 8.89 -3.51 -2.34
C ALA A 9 8.23 -2.19 -1.95
N THR A 10 8.52 -1.17 -2.71
CA THR A 10 7.73 0.05 -2.78
C THR A 10 7.60 0.48 -4.24
N TRP A 11 6.75 1.47 -4.50
CA TRP A 11 6.46 1.88 -5.85
C TRP A 11 6.16 3.37 -5.99
N PHE A 12 6.30 3.87 -7.20
CA PHE A 12 5.85 5.19 -7.61
C PHE A 12 5.37 5.15 -9.06
N TYR A 13 4.12 5.52 -9.28
CA TYR A 13 3.55 5.73 -10.60
C TYR A 13 3.46 7.23 -10.90
N LYS A 14 4.14 7.68 -11.97
CA LYS A 14 4.03 9.06 -12.46
C LYS A 14 2.78 9.20 -13.32
N GLU A 15 1.81 9.95 -12.81
CA GLU A 15 0.57 10.23 -13.54
C GLU A 15 0.80 11.17 -14.73
N SER A 16 0.03 10.96 -15.82
CA SER A 16 -0.04 11.90 -16.95
C SER A 16 -0.84 13.16 -16.56
N LYS A 17 -0.73 14.24 -17.36
CA LYS A 17 -1.53 15.45 -17.13
C LYS A 17 -3.03 15.22 -17.23
N GLU A 18 -3.42 14.30 -18.12
CA GLU A 18 -4.83 13.99 -18.37
C GLU A 18 -5.47 13.17 -17.25
N ASP A 19 -4.65 12.34 -16.57
CA ASP A 19 -5.10 11.39 -15.55
C ASP A 19 -4.79 11.81 -14.12
N ALA A 20 -4.11 12.95 -13.93
CA ALA A 20 -3.59 13.35 -12.63
C ALA A 20 -4.69 13.58 -11.59
N SER A 21 -4.60 12.81 -10.51
CA SER A 21 -5.41 12.93 -9.31
C SER A 21 -4.81 13.93 -8.30
N PHE A 22 -5.58 14.31 -7.30
CA PHE A 22 -5.08 15.17 -6.24
C PHE A 22 -4.42 14.34 -5.14
N TYR A 23 -3.23 14.78 -4.69
CA TYR A 23 -2.46 14.18 -3.60
C TYR A 23 -2.58 15.05 -2.34
N PRO A 24 -3.49 14.75 -1.41
CA PRO A 24 -3.77 15.60 -0.25
C PRO A 24 -2.55 15.90 0.61
N GLN A 25 -1.68 14.91 0.86
CA GLN A 25 -0.48 15.07 1.68
C GLN A 25 0.57 15.97 0.99
N ALA A 26 0.63 15.97 -0.33
CA ALA A 26 1.49 16.86 -1.10
C ALA A 26 0.84 18.23 -1.34
N GLY A 27 -0.49 18.31 -1.33
CA GLY A 27 -1.28 19.51 -1.60
C GLY A 27 -1.21 19.97 -3.06
N LYS A 28 -0.97 19.06 -4.00
CA LYS A 28 -0.81 19.28 -5.43
C LYS A 28 -1.35 18.08 -6.23
N ARG A 29 -1.47 18.25 -7.54
CA ARG A 29 -1.80 17.16 -8.47
C ARG A 29 -0.61 16.23 -8.67
N GLY A 30 -0.86 14.95 -8.97
CA GLY A 30 0.15 13.91 -9.13
C GLY A 30 1.14 14.15 -10.29
N ASP A 31 0.72 14.91 -11.32
CA ASP A 31 1.58 15.29 -12.44
C ASP A 31 2.58 16.42 -12.13
N SER A 32 2.50 17.05 -10.94
CA SER A 32 3.36 18.17 -10.59
C SER A 32 4.81 17.74 -10.27
N ALA A 33 5.78 18.55 -10.72
CA ALA A 33 7.20 18.34 -10.42
C ALA A 33 7.50 18.25 -8.91
N LEU A 34 6.73 18.99 -8.10
CA LEU A 34 6.87 18.96 -6.65
C LEU A 34 6.46 17.59 -6.07
N VAL A 35 5.32 17.02 -6.51
CA VAL A 35 4.90 15.67 -6.07
C VAL A 35 5.95 14.66 -6.47
N HIS A 36 6.38 14.69 -7.73
CA HIS A 36 7.44 13.81 -8.22
C HIS A 36 8.71 13.91 -7.37
N SER A 37 9.21 15.14 -7.14
CA SER A 37 10.39 15.36 -6.30
C SER A 37 10.23 14.81 -4.87
N ILE A 38 9.07 15.03 -4.23
CA ILE A 38 8.80 14.53 -2.88
C ILE A 38 8.86 13.00 -2.85
N TYR A 39 8.16 12.34 -3.77
CA TYR A 39 8.11 10.88 -3.79
C TYR A 39 9.44 10.22 -4.16
N MET A 40 10.27 10.86 -5.00
CA MET A 40 11.64 10.40 -5.26
C MET A 40 12.55 10.58 -4.04
N GLN A 41 12.41 11.69 -3.31
CA GLN A 41 13.25 11.96 -2.13
C GLN A 41 12.98 11.02 -0.96
N ILE A 42 11.72 10.64 -0.71
CA ILE A 42 11.38 9.72 0.39
C ILE A 42 11.82 8.28 0.13
N GLN A 43 12.12 7.90 -1.12
CA GLN A 43 12.74 6.60 -1.41
C GLN A 43 14.09 6.43 -0.71
N VAL A 44 14.82 7.53 -0.51
CA VAL A 44 16.15 7.46 0.13
C VAL A 44 16.06 6.94 1.57
N PRO A 45 15.33 7.55 2.51
CA PRO A 45 15.20 7.01 3.86
C PRO A 45 14.49 5.64 3.88
N PHE A 46 13.52 5.38 2.99
CA PHE A 46 12.89 4.08 2.86
C PHE A 46 13.95 3.00 2.61
N PHE A 47 14.63 3.04 1.47
CA PHE A 47 15.58 1.99 1.10
C PHE A 47 16.80 1.92 2.02
N THR A 48 17.27 3.04 2.55
CA THR A 48 18.37 3.04 3.52
C THR A 48 18.00 2.24 4.78
N THR A 49 16.82 2.47 5.34
CA THR A 49 16.41 1.80 6.57
C THR A 49 16.05 0.34 6.34
N PHE A 50 15.36 0.01 5.25
CA PHE A 50 15.06 -1.38 4.92
C PHE A 50 16.34 -2.17 4.60
N ARG A 51 17.30 -1.62 3.84
CA ARG A 51 18.56 -2.31 3.54
C ARG A 51 19.41 -2.54 4.78
N HIS A 52 19.39 -1.61 5.75
CA HIS A 52 20.12 -1.77 7.00
C HIS A 52 19.67 -3.01 7.78
N TYR A 53 18.35 -3.16 7.98
CA TYR A 53 17.78 -4.28 8.73
C TYR A 53 17.61 -5.57 7.89
N HIS A 54 17.66 -5.47 6.58
CA HIS A 54 17.45 -6.55 5.61
C HIS A 54 18.58 -6.60 4.58
N PRO A 55 19.83 -6.92 5.00
CA PRO A 55 21.00 -6.83 4.12
C PRO A 55 20.96 -7.80 2.94
N ASP A 56 20.31 -8.95 3.10
CA ASP A 56 20.30 -10.04 2.11
C ASP A 56 18.95 -10.18 1.36
N ASP A 57 17.89 -9.53 1.84
CA ASP A 57 16.58 -9.60 1.21
C ASP A 57 16.54 -8.83 -0.13
N LYS A 58 15.59 -9.19 -0.99
CA LYS A 58 15.40 -8.57 -2.30
C LYS A 58 14.60 -7.29 -2.17
N LEU A 59 15.25 -6.14 -2.37
CA LEU A 59 14.58 -4.84 -2.37
C LEU A 59 14.21 -4.44 -3.79
N LEU A 60 12.93 -4.11 -4.02
CA LEU A 60 12.36 -3.79 -5.32
C LEU A 60 11.76 -2.39 -5.35
N PHE A 61 11.99 -1.67 -6.44
CA PHE A 61 11.31 -0.42 -6.75
C PHE A 61 10.53 -0.54 -8.05
N PHE A 62 9.21 -0.47 -7.96
CA PHE A 62 8.34 -0.51 -9.13
C PHE A 62 7.99 0.89 -9.61
N SER A 63 8.07 1.14 -10.91
CA SER A 63 7.67 2.42 -11.50
C SER A 63 7.29 2.26 -12.96
N ASN A 64 6.61 3.27 -13.52
CA ASN A 64 6.46 3.44 -14.96
C ASN A 64 7.55 4.33 -15.56
N LEU A 65 8.57 4.69 -14.78
CA LEU A 65 9.73 5.47 -15.20
C LEU A 65 10.91 4.54 -15.50
N ASP A 66 11.71 4.92 -16.48
CA ASP A 66 12.96 4.26 -16.87
C ASP A 66 14.21 5.06 -16.49
N GLN A 67 14.02 6.30 -16.02
CA GLN A 67 15.08 7.20 -15.59
C GLN A 67 14.73 7.85 -14.26
N PHE A 68 15.70 7.94 -13.39
CA PHE A 68 15.56 8.52 -12.05
C PHE A 68 16.57 9.66 -11.83
N PRO A 69 16.35 10.53 -10.84
CA PRO A 69 17.37 11.50 -10.44
C PRO A 69 18.70 10.81 -10.06
N ASP A 70 19.84 11.41 -10.42
CA ASP A 70 21.19 10.84 -10.23
C ASP A 70 21.43 10.33 -8.80
N TYR A 71 20.91 11.04 -7.78
CA TYR A 71 21.08 10.62 -6.40
C TYR A 71 20.34 9.31 -6.11
N LEU A 72 19.21 9.06 -6.78
CA LEU A 72 18.43 7.86 -6.59
C LEU A 72 19.02 6.68 -7.38
N GLU A 73 19.54 6.92 -8.58
CA GLU A 73 20.27 5.89 -9.34
C GLU A 73 21.53 5.42 -8.59
N ARG A 74 22.27 6.37 -7.98
CA ARG A 74 23.40 6.02 -7.11
C ARG A 74 22.96 5.20 -5.91
N LEU A 75 21.88 5.61 -5.22
CA LEU A 75 21.30 4.87 -4.10
C LEU A 75 20.92 3.44 -4.50
N PHE A 76 20.21 3.27 -5.60
CA PHE A 76 19.76 1.96 -6.07
C PHE A 76 20.92 1.03 -6.32
N LYS A 77 21.99 1.53 -6.96
CA LYS A 77 23.22 0.77 -7.18
C LYS A 77 23.91 0.41 -5.87
N GLU A 78 24.11 1.36 -4.98
CA GLU A 78 24.82 1.18 -3.71
C GLU A 78 24.09 0.21 -2.78
N LEU A 79 22.77 0.36 -2.66
CA LEU A 79 21.93 -0.50 -1.82
C LEU A 79 21.41 -1.75 -2.53
N ARG A 80 21.88 -2.03 -3.77
CA ARG A 80 21.45 -3.20 -4.54
C ARG A 80 19.92 -3.29 -4.69
N ILE A 81 19.28 -2.16 -5.02
CA ILE A 81 17.84 -2.09 -5.28
C ILE A 81 17.59 -2.47 -6.73
N GLU A 82 16.71 -3.43 -6.95
CA GLU A 82 16.25 -3.78 -8.28
C GLU A 82 15.09 -2.86 -8.69
N THR A 83 15.26 -2.18 -9.82
CA THR A 83 14.19 -1.36 -10.41
C THR A 83 13.42 -2.18 -11.45
N VAL A 84 12.10 -2.11 -11.39
CA VAL A 84 11.20 -2.82 -12.30
C VAL A 84 10.28 -1.81 -12.96
N THR A 85 10.43 -1.65 -14.28
CA THR A 85 9.52 -0.78 -15.05
C THR A 85 8.30 -1.59 -15.50
N LEU A 86 7.12 -1.17 -15.06
CA LEU A 86 5.85 -1.82 -15.40
C LEU A 86 4.88 -0.83 -16.03
N PRO A 87 4.12 -1.28 -17.06
CA PRO A 87 2.97 -0.52 -17.53
C PRO A 87 1.85 -0.52 -16.48
N TYR A 88 0.97 0.48 -16.53
CA TYR A 88 -0.26 0.50 -15.73
C TYR A 88 -1.41 -0.04 -16.58
N LEU A 89 -1.92 -1.21 -16.26
CA LEU A 89 -2.98 -1.90 -17.00
C LEU A 89 -4.31 -1.91 -16.21
N CYS A 90 -4.25 -1.92 -14.88
CA CYS A 90 -5.43 -1.89 -14.00
C CYS A 90 -5.99 -0.48 -13.82
N ILE A 91 -6.08 0.30 -14.92
CA ILE A 91 -6.49 1.71 -14.88
C ILE A 91 -8.01 1.82 -14.67
N PRO A 92 -8.49 2.44 -13.57
CA PRO A 92 -9.90 2.73 -13.41
C PRO A 92 -10.40 3.72 -14.47
N PRO A 93 -11.68 3.64 -14.91
CA PRO A 93 -12.28 4.60 -15.81
C PRO A 93 -12.16 6.05 -15.33
N LYS A 94 -12.16 7.00 -16.27
CA LYS A 94 -12.17 8.42 -15.92
C LYS A 94 -13.43 8.75 -15.11
N GLY A 95 -13.25 9.51 -14.01
CA GLY A 95 -14.35 9.83 -13.08
C GLY A 95 -14.63 8.75 -12.04
N TRP A 96 -13.80 7.71 -11.97
CA TRP A 96 -13.94 6.63 -10.98
C TRP A 96 -14.01 7.14 -9.53
N TYR A 97 -13.01 7.92 -9.13
CA TYR A 97 -12.92 8.59 -7.84
C TYR A 97 -11.98 9.81 -7.94
N GLY A 98 -12.15 10.80 -7.08
CA GLY A 98 -11.40 12.07 -7.15
C GLY A 98 -9.94 12.00 -6.70
N ALA A 99 -9.52 10.91 -6.05
CA ALA A 99 -8.16 10.70 -5.53
C ALA A 99 -7.74 9.23 -5.72
N TRP A 100 -6.44 8.95 -5.54
CA TRP A 100 -5.88 7.59 -5.42
C TRP A 100 -6.08 6.67 -6.63
N ARG A 101 -6.37 7.22 -7.81
CA ARG A 101 -6.62 6.44 -9.02
C ARG A 101 -5.41 5.61 -9.45
N ASN A 102 -4.20 6.10 -9.19
CA ASN A 102 -2.95 5.42 -9.49
C ASN A 102 -2.65 4.23 -8.55
N GLN A 103 -3.32 4.10 -7.43
CA GLN A 103 -3.05 3.03 -6.46
C GLN A 103 -3.42 1.64 -6.96
N PHE A 104 -4.33 1.52 -7.93
CA PHE A 104 -4.60 0.24 -8.60
C PHE A 104 -3.37 -0.33 -9.35
N TYR A 105 -2.29 0.42 -9.50
CA TYR A 105 -1.00 -0.07 -9.98
C TYR A 105 -0.45 -1.22 -9.12
N LEU A 106 -0.87 -1.32 -7.86
CA LEU A 106 -0.61 -2.46 -6.99
C LEU A 106 -0.93 -3.80 -7.67
N TYR A 107 -2.04 -3.89 -8.42
CA TYR A 107 -2.43 -5.15 -9.05
C TYR A 107 -1.57 -5.52 -10.25
N ASP A 108 -0.97 -4.56 -10.93
CA ASP A 108 0.05 -4.84 -11.95
C ASP A 108 1.35 -5.34 -11.31
N ILE A 109 1.71 -4.82 -10.13
CA ILE A 109 2.83 -5.33 -9.33
C ILE A 109 2.56 -6.78 -8.90
N LEU A 110 1.37 -7.09 -8.37
CA LEU A 110 1.02 -8.46 -7.96
C LEU A 110 1.06 -9.45 -9.14
N ARG A 111 0.59 -9.06 -10.33
CA ARG A 111 0.68 -9.87 -11.56
C ARG A 111 2.12 -10.13 -12.00
N TYR A 112 3.00 -9.15 -11.84
CA TYR A 112 4.43 -9.32 -12.12
C TYR A 112 5.06 -10.28 -11.12
N MET A 113 4.77 -10.10 -9.83
CA MET A 113 5.35 -10.90 -8.75
C MET A 113 4.87 -12.34 -8.75
N GLU A 114 3.63 -12.63 -9.15
CA GLU A 114 3.13 -13.99 -9.34
C GLU A 114 4.02 -14.85 -10.24
N LYS A 115 4.54 -14.26 -11.33
CA LYS A 115 5.42 -14.96 -12.28
C LYS A 115 6.85 -15.17 -11.76
N ARG A 116 7.20 -14.50 -10.69
CA ARG A 116 8.55 -14.44 -10.13
C ARG A 116 8.71 -15.23 -8.85
N MET A 117 7.68 -15.26 -8.02
CA MET A 117 7.71 -15.84 -6.69
C MET A 117 7.48 -17.37 -6.73
N GLN A 118 8.15 -18.07 -5.82
CA GLN A 118 7.77 -19.42 -5.44
C GLN A 118 6.65 -19.37 -4.39
N ALA A 119 5.95 -20.50 -4.17
CA ALA A 119 4.80 -20.56 -3.28
C ALA A 119 5.09 -20.07 -1.85
N ASP A 120 6.27 -20.38 -1.30
CA ASP A 120 6.67 -20.03 0.08
C ASP A 120 7.48 -18.72 0.18
N ASP A 121 7.75 -18.04 -0.95
CA ASP A 121 8.35 -16.70 -0.91
C ASP A 121 7.40 -15.72 -0.25
N THR A 122 7.94 -14.61 0.29
CA THR A 122 7.13 -13.54 0.87
C THR A 122 7.35 -12.23 0.13
N LEU A 123 6.29 -11.48 -0.05
CA LEU A 123 6.29 -10.14 -0.64
C LEU A 123 5.72 -9.16 0.37
N LEU A 124 6.56 -8.24 0.85
CA LEU A 124 6.14 -7.08 1.61
C LEU A 124 6.08 -5.87 0.67
N ILE A 125 4.91 -5.26 0.53
CA ILE A 125 4.73 -3.99 -0.18
C ILE A 125 4.40 -2.91 0.86
N CYS A 126 5.18 -1.83 0.85
CA CYS A 126 4.97 -0.68 1.74
C CYS A 126 4.88 0.62 0.94
N ASP A 127 4.12 1.57 1.46
CA ASP A 127 4.21 2.96 1.01
C ASP A 127 5.63 3.52 1.26
N ALA A 128 6.10 4.37 0.36
CA ALA A 128 7.44 4.94 0.43
C ALA A 128 7.70 5.87 1.64
N ASP A 129 6.66 6.25 2.38
CA ASP A 129 6.74 7.00 3.63
C ASP A 129 6.79 6.10 4.88
N CYS A 130 7.11 4.83 4.69
CA CYS A 130 7.49 3.91 5.76
C CYS A 130 8.98 4.00 6.08
N LEU A 131 9.33 3.88 7.36
CA LEU A 131 10.70 3.68 7.84
C LEU A 131 10.78 2.33 8.53
N CYS A 132 11.75 1.50 8.15
CA CYS A 132 12.09 0.29 8.88
C CYS A 132 12.94 0.68 10.11
N MET A 133 12.46 0.34 11.30
CA MET A 133 13.09 0.72 12.57
C MET A 133 13.62 -0.49 13.34
N ARG A 134 13.26 -1.71 12.90
CA ARG A 134 13.66 -3.00 13.48
C ARG A 134 13.60 -4.11 12.43
N PRO A 135 14.27 -5.25 12.63
CA PRO A 135 14.16 -6.43 11.77
C PRO A 135 12.72 -6.96 11.65
N LEU A 136 12.38 -7.57 10.49
CA LEU A 136 11.06 -8.08 10.15
C LEU A 136 11.01 -9.62 9.96
N GLU A 137 11.99 -10.36 10.44
CA GLU A 137 12.05 -11.82 10.27
C GLU A 137 10.80 -12.51 10.81
N GLN A 138 10.27 -12.01 11.96
CA GLN A 138 9.05 -12.57 12.53
C GLN A 138 7.82 -12.26 11.65
N LEU A 139 7.73 -11.08 11.03
CA LEU A 139 6.68 -10.75 10.07
C LEU A 139 6.71 -11.73 8.89
N PHE A 140 7.88 -12.01 8.32
CA PHE A 140 8.01 -12.95 7.21
C PHE A 140 7.67 -14.37 7.63
N SER A 141 8.04 -14.78 8.84
CA SER A 141 7.66 -16.07 9.41
C SER A 141 6.13 -16.19 9.56
N ASP A 142 5.49 -15.15 10.09
CA ASP A 142 4.04 -15.10 10.26
C ASP A 142 3.32 -15.08 8.91
N THR A 143 3.84 -14.32 7.93
CA THR A 143 3.31 -14.30 6.57
C THR A 143 3.35 -15.69 5.94
N ARG A 144 4.45 -16.44 6.09
CA ARG A 144 4.53 -17.82 5.59
C ARG A 144 3.53 -18.72 6.28
N LYS A 145 3.40 -18.60 7.59
CA LYS A 145 2.49 -19.45 8.40
C LYS A 145 1.02 -19.20 8.07
N TYR A 146 0.61 -17.96 7.93
CA TYR A 146 -0.79 -17.56 7.80
C TYR A 146 -1.21 -17.19 6.37
N GLY A 147 -0.25 -17.13 5.44
CA GLY A 147 -0.47 -16.74 4.05
C GLY A 147 -0.42 -15.24 3.82
N SER A 148 -0.71 -14.44 4.82
CA SER A 148 -0.68 -12.96 4.77
C SER A 148 -0.40 -12.36 6.14
N ALA A 149 0.02 -11.08 6.15
CA ALA A 149 -0.05 -10.20 7.29
C ALA A 149 -0.53 -8.82 6.79
N LEU A 150 -1.76 -8.45 7.14
CA LEU A 150 -2.44 -7.26 6.66
C LEU A 150 -2.58 -6.24 7.80
N TYR A 151 -2.51 -4.95 7.44
CA TYR A 151 -2.73 -3.85 8.37
C TYR A 151 -4.23 -3.52 8.42
N ASP A 152 -4.90 -3.97 9.47
CA ASP A 152 -6.31 -3.68 9.71
C ASP A 152 -6.47 -2.25 10.28
N ALA A 153 -7.10 -1.39 9.50
CA ALA A 153 -7.40 -0.01 9.85
C ALA A 153 -8.91 0.22 10.06
N SER A 154 -9.65 -0.86 10.37
CA SER A 154 -11.08 -0.79 10.68
C SER A 154 -11.30 -0.19 12.05
N ASP A 155 -11.93 1.00 12.12
CA ASP A 155 -12.31 1.61 13.39
C ASP A 155 -13.77 1.29 13.74
N ARG A 156 -14.71 1.57 12.83
CA ARG A 156 -16.16 1.48 13.02
C ARG A 156 -16.87 1.14 11.71
N PRO A 157 -17.99 0.38 11.77
CA PRO A 157 -18.75 -0.01 10.57
C PRO A 157 -19.29 1.16 9.75
N ASP A 158 -19.62 2.28 10.39
CA ASP A 158 -20.15 3.50 9.79
C ASP A 158 -19.04 4.49 9.33
N LEU A 159 -17.78 4.18 9.63
CA LEU A 159 -16.67 5.00 9.19
C LEU A 159 -16.56 4.97 7.67
N SER A 160 -16.63 6.14 7.04
CA SER A 160 -16.38 6.28 5.61
C SER A 160 -14.86 6.42 5.37
N VAL A 161 -14.31 5.48 4.64
CA VAL A 161 -12.93 5.53 4.16
C VAL A 161 -12.96 5.79 2.66
N ASN A 162 -12.39 6.90 2.22
CA ASN A 162 -12.32 7.29 0.81
C ASN A 162 -13.65 7.12 0.06
N GLY A 163 -14.76 7.59 0.70
CA GLY A 163 -16.08 7.70 0.10
C GLY A 163 -16.92 6.43 0.12
N ILE A 164 -16.56 5.41 0.89
CA ILE A 164 -17.36 4.19 1.13
C ILE A 164 -17.22 3.74 2.58
N THR A 165 -18.29 3.21 3.16
CA THR A 165 -18.31 2.66 4.51
C THR A 165 -17.99 1.16 4.51
N LEU A 166 -17.58 0.61 5.67
CA LEU A 166 -17.38 -0.84 5.82
C LEU A 166 -18.65 -1.62 5.52
N LYS A 167 -19.82 -1.06 5.88
CA LYS A 167 -21.11 -1.67 5.57
C LYS A 167 -21.33 -1.76 4.05
N GLU A 168 -21.10 -0.66 3.32
CA GLU A 168 -21.23 -0.68 1.86
C GLU A 168 -20.23 -1.64 1.19
N MET A 169 -19.00 -1.74 1.71
CA MET A 169 -18.03 -2.75 1.25
C MET A 169 -18.55 -4.17 1.48
N THR A 170 -19.21 -4.40 2.63
CA THR A 170 -19.81 -5.69 2.98
C THR A 170 -20.97 -6.03 2.07
N ASP A 171 -21.83 -5.05 1.76
CA ASP A 171 -22.93 -5.22 0.80
C ASP A 171 -22.38 -5.57 -0.60
N ILE A 172 -21.33 -4.89 -1.06
CA ILE A 172 -20.66 -5.19 -2.34
C ILE A 172 -20.08 -6.61 -2.35
N TYR A 173 -19.43 -7.04 -1.27
CA TYR A 173 -18.93 -8.42 -1.13
C TYR A 173 -20.06 -9.44 -1.26
N ASN A 174 -21.13 -9.28 -0.48
CA ASN A 174 -22.25 -10.21 -0.45
C ASN A 174 -22.95 -10.27 -1.82
N ASP A 175 -23.19 -9.12 -2.45
CA ASP A 175 -23.80 -9.06 -3.79
C ASP A 175 -22.92 -9.72 -4.86
N CYS A 176 -21.60 -9.44 -4.84
CA CYS A 176 -20.67 -9.93 -5.85
C CYS A 176 -20.46 -11.45 -5.77
N TYR A 177 -20.34 -11.99 -4.58
CA TYR A 177 -19.91 -13.37 -4.40
C TYR A 177 -21.04 -14.29 -3.91
N VAL A 178 -21.83 -13.87 -2.92
CA VAL A 178 -22.85 -14.74 -2.30
C VAL A 178 -24.09 -14.82 -3.17
N GLU A 179 -24.67 -13.67 -3.54
CA GLU A 179 -25.93 -13.66 -4.31
C GLU A 179 -25.72 -14.12 -5.76
N LYS A 180 -24.56 -13.85 -6.36
CA LYS A 180 -24.23 -14.34 -7.70
C LYS A 180 -24.08 -15.86 -7.72
N GLU A 181 -23.30 -16.42 -6.79
CA GLU A 181 -23.12 -17.86 -6.68
C GLU A 181 -24.46 -18.58 -6.44
N LYS A 182 -25.32 -18.02 -5.59
CA LYS A 182 -26.66 -18.54 -5.35
C LYS A 182 -27.49 -18.58 -6.62
N ARG A 183 -27.51 -17.49 -7.40
CA ARG A 183 -28.23 -17.42 -8.69
C ARG A 183 -27.69 -18.39 -9.73
N GLU A 184 -26.37 -18.62 -9.77
CA GLU A 184 -25.74 -19.58 -10.66
C GLU A 184 -26.13 -21.01 -10.28
N LYS A 185 -26.09 -21.36 -9.00
CA LYS A 185 -26.55 -22.67 -8.47
C LYS A 185 -28.04 -22.91 -8.74
N GLU A 186 -28.89 -21.92 -8.56
CA GLU A 186 -30.33 -22.01 -8.88
C GLU A 186 -30.57 -22.26 -10.38
N LYS A 187 -29.79 -21.62 -11.26
CA LYS A 187 -29.86 -21.86 -12.72
C LYS A 187 -29.36 -23.26 -13.11
N GLU A 188 -28.33 -23.75 -12.46
CA GLU A 188 -27.82 -25.11 -12.68
C GLU A 188 -28.77 -26.17 -12.12
N ALA A 189 -29.33 -25.94 -10.93
CA ALA A 189 -30.31 -26.85 -10.32
C ALA A 189 -31.58 -27.01 -11.18
N THR A 190 -31.98 -25.95 -11.89
CA THR A 190 -33.11 -26.04 -12.85
C THR A 190 -32.80 -26.80 -14.12
N LYS A 191 -31.52 -27.13 -14.39
CA LYS A 191 -31.07 -27.89 -15.56
C LYS A 191 -30.73 -29.36 -15.24
N LYS A 192 -30.57 -29.73 -13.95
CA LYS A 192 -30.18 -31.07 -13.51
C LYS A 192 -31.41 -31.95 -13.21
N THR A 193 -31.28 -33.23 -13.49
CA THR A 193 -32.25 -34.23 -13.07
C THR A 193 -32.20 -34.48 -11.55
N GLU A 194 -33.27 -35.05 -10.94
CA GLU A 194 -33.37 -35.20 -9.50
C GLU A 194 -32.20 -36.01 -8.87
N ALA A 195 -31.70 -37.04 -9.57
CA ALA A 195 -30.56 -37.84 -9.11
C ALA A 195 -29.21 -37.05 -9.03
N GLU A 196 -29.01 -36.10 -9.94
CA GLU A 196 -27.80 -35.24 -9.95
C GLU A 196 -27.85 -34.16 -8.90
N LYS A 197 -29.03 -33.87 -8.33
CA LYS A 197 -29.20 -32.87 -7.25
C LYS A 197 -28.72 -33.40 -5.91
N GLU A 198 -28.97 -34.65 -5.58
CA GLU A 198 -28.56 -35.28 -4.32
C GLU A 198 -27.03 -35.43 -4.21
N GLU A 199 -26.33 -35.76 -5.31
CA GLU A 199 -24.85 -35.82 -5.31
C GLU A 199 -24.19 -34.43 -5.19
N ALA A 200 -24.80 -33.39 -5.77
CA ALA A 200 -24.27 -32.03 -5.71
C ALA A 200 -24.40 -31.39 -4.30
N GLU A 201 -25.48 -31.67 -3.57
CA GLU A 201 -25.68 -31.17 -2.21
C GLU A 201 -24.66 -31.71 -1.20
N GLN A 202 -24.18 -32.93 -1.38
CA GLN A 202 -23.15 -33.51 -0.50
C GLN A 202 -21.74 -32.97 -0.75
N GLN A 203 -21.47 -32.41 -1.92
CA GLN A 203 -20.16 -31.82 -2.30
C GLN A 203 -20.05 -30.32 -2.00
N ASP A 204 -21.18 -29.63 -1.89
CA ASP A 204 -21.25 -28.15 -1.80
C ASP A 204 -20.98 -27.61 -0.39
N THR A 205 -21.01 -28.45 0.66
CA THR A 205 -20.77 -28.06 2.04
C THR A 205 -19.32 -27.69 2.36
N LYS A 206 -18.36 -27.95 1.45
CA LYS A 206 -16.93 -27.69 1.66
C LYS A 206 -16.37 -26.42 1.01
N ASN A 207 -17.03 -25.85 0.01
CA ASN A 207 -16.49 -24.72 -0.79
C ASN A 207 -17.44 -23.54 -0.98
N GLY A 208 -18.61 -23.52 -0.35
CA GLY A 208 -19.58 -22.44 -0.48
C GLY A 208 -19.08 -21.11 0.09
N VAL A 209 -19.30 -20.02 -0.65
CA VAL A 209 -19.05 -18.65 -0.14
C VAL A 209 -20.08 -18.34 0.92
N THR A 210 -19.61 -18.09 2.14
CA THR A 210 -20.48 -17.70 3.24
C THR A 210 -20.71 -16.19 3.25
N ARG A 211 -21.92 -15.79 3.58
CA ARG A 211 -22.23 -14.38 3.82
C ARG A 211 -21.38 -13.86 4.98
N THR A 212 -20.71 -12.71 4.79
CA THR A 212 -19.98 -12.06 5.87
C THR A 212 -20.85 -10.99 6.54
N GLU A 213 -20.70 -10.82 7.85
CA GLU A 213 -21.36 -9.76 8.59
C GLU A 213 -20.65 -8.42 8.39
N LEU A 214 -19.31 -8.44 8.31
CA LEU A 214 -18.52 -7.24 8.11
C LEU A 214 -17.21 -7.56 7.37
N VAL A 215 -16.94 -6.81 6.31
CA VAL A 215 -15.62 -6.74 5.65
C VAL A 215 -14.75 -5.77 6.42
N HIS A 216 -13.55 -6.20 6.83
CA HIS A 216 -12.55 -5.33 7.42
C HIS A 216 -11.86 -4.48 6.36
N TYR A 217 -11.44 -3.26 6.73
CA TYR A 217 -10.65 -2.41 5.85
C TYR A 217 -9.15 -2.61 6.10
N TYR A 218 -8.46 -3.16 5.12
CA TYR A 218 -7.01 -3.33 5.14
C TYR A 218 -6.35 -2.21 4.35
N GLY A 219 -5.50 -1.44 5.04
CA GLY A 219 -4.78 -0.34 4.42
C GLY A 219 -3.76 -0.82 3.37
N GLY A 220 -3.74 -0.17 2.20
CA GLY A 220 -2.81 -0.48 1.11
C GLY A 220 -1.35 -0.13 1.39
N GLU A 221 -1.09 0.61 2.46
CA GLU A 221 0.24 1.09 2.84
C GLU A 221 1.19 0.05 3.40
N PHE A 222 0.69 -1.13 3.79
CA PHE A 222 1.51 -2.22 4.33
C PHE A 222 0.80 -3.56 4.12
N ILE A 223 1.32 -4.33 3.19
CA ILE A 223 0.75 -5.60 2.74
C ILE A 223 1.86 -6.63 2.68
N SER A 224 1.78 -7.70 3.48
CA SER A 224 2.69 -8.83 3.39
C SER A 224 1.95 -10.09 2.94
N LEU A 225 2.40 -10.70 1.85
CA LEU A 225 1.73 -11.83 1.18
C LEU A 225 2.72 -12.95 0.91
N ARG A 226 2.26 -14.20 1.04
CA ARG A 226 2.96 -15.39 0.58
C ARG A 226 2.72 -15.59 -0.93
N GLY A 227 3.66 -16.21 -1.64
CA GLY A 227 3.63 -16.33 -3.10
C GLY A 227 2.37 -17.04 -3.65
N ASP A 228 1.91 -18.12 -3.02
CA ASP A 228 0.65 -18.78 -3.41
C ASP A 228 -0.58 -17.89 -3.20
N VAL A 229 -0.54 -17.00 -2.21
CA VAL A 229 -1.63 -16.04 -1.95
C VAL A 229 -1.64 -14.92 -3.01
N VAL A 230 -0.47 -14.48 -3.49
CA VAL A 230 -0.38 -13.53 -4.61
C VAL A 230 -1.09 -14.09 -5.85
N ALA A 231 -0.87 -15.36 -6.19
CA ALA A 231 -1.54 -16.02 -7.31
C ALA A 231 -3.07 -16.06 -7.12
N ARG A 232 -3.54 -16.44 -5.92
CA ARG A 232 -4.98 -16.47 -5.59
C ARG A 232 -5.64 -15.09 -5.66
N ILE A 233 -4.95 -14.03 -5.24
CA ILE A 233 -5.45 -12.66 -5.38
C ILE A 233 -5.62 -12.29 -6.85
N ASN A 234 -4.63 -12.60 -7.69
CA ASN A 234 -4.68 -12.32 -9.13
C ASN A 234 -5.79 -13.10 -9.85
N GLU A 235 -6.09 -14.31 -9.41
CA GLU A 235 -7.23 -15.11 -9.89
C GLU A 235 -8.58 -14.51 -9.48
N ALA A 236 -8.71 -14.05 -8.24
CA ALA A 236 -9.96 -13.51 -7.70
C ALA A 236 -10.27 -12.09 -8.16
N TYR A 237 -9.25 -11.24 -8.39
CA TYR A 237 -9.37 -9.83 -8.70
C TYR A 237 -10.26 -9.51 -9.92
N PRO A 238 -10.16 -10.22 -11.08
CA PRO A 238 -10.94 -9.89 -12.27
C PRO A 238 -12.46 -9.93 -12.07
N THR A 239 -12.95 -10.89 -11.26
CA THR A 239 -14.39 -10.99 -10.95
C THR A 239 -14.89 -9.75 -10.23
N LEU A 240 -14.18 -9.33 -9.18
CA LEU A 240 -14.52 -8.13 -8.41
C LEU A 240 -14.36 -6.86 -9.25
N TRP A 241 -13.31 -6.78 -10.08
CA TRP A 241 -13.07 -5.66 -10.97
C TRP A 241 -14.22 -5.46 -11.95
N ASN A 242 -14.63 -6.50 -12.67
CA ASN A 242 -15.72 -6.44 -13.62
C ASN A 242 -17.05 -6.05 -12.95
N TYR A 243 -17.34 -6.62 -11.79
CA TYR A 243 -18.51 -6.25 -11.00
C TYR A 243 -18.53 -4.77 -10.62
N ASN A 244 -17.38 -4.21 -10.23
CA ASN A 244 -17.28 -2.79 -9.90
C ASN A 244 -17.36 -1.89 -11.14
N LEU A 245 -16.91 -2.32 -12.32
CA LEU A 245 -17.13 -1.62 -13.59
C LEU A 245 -18.62 -1.53 -13.92
N GLU A 246 -19.39 -2.61 -13.72
CA GLU A 246 -20.85 -2.63 -13.90
C GLU A 246 -21.53 -1.64 -12.95
N ARG A 247 -21.14 -1.63 -11.66
CA ARG A 247 -21.66 -0.68 -10.67
C ARG A 247 -21.33 0.77 -11.02
N PHE A 248 -20.11 1.03 -11.51
CA PHE A 248 -19.71 2.35 -11.99
C PHE A 248 -20.55 2.81 -13.16
N ALA A 249 -20.76 1.95 -14.17
CA ALA A 249 -21.61 2.25 -15.32
C ALA A 249 -23.09 2.51 -14.92
N ALA A 250 -23.56 1.83 -13.87
CA ALA A 250 -24.90 2.01 -13.31
C ALA A 250 -24.99 3.17 -12.28
N ASN A 251 -23.93 3.94 -12.08
CA ASN A 251 -23.85 5.01 -11.08
C ASN A 251 -24.21 4.55 -9.64
N GLN A 252 -23.81 3.34 -9.28
CA GLN A 252 -24.01 2.74 -7.95
C GLN A 252 -22.79 2.92 -7.07
N PRO A 253 -22.92 2.83 -5.71
CA PRO A 253 -21.80 2.75 -4.79
C PRO A 253 -20.86 1.61 -5.20
N LYS A 254 -19.55 1.86 -5.19
CA LYS A 254 -18.51 0.91 -5.64
C LYS A 254 -17.24 1.09 -4.82
N LEU A 255 -16.35 0.13 -4.91
CA LEU A 255 -15.03 0.22 -4.32
C LEU A 255 -14.20 1.30 -5.02
N ASN A 256 -13.64 2.26 -4.28
CA ASN A 256 -13.04 3.47 -4.84
C ASN A 256 -11.53 3.38 -5.01
N GLU A 257 -10.85 2.53 -4.24
CA GLU A 257 -9.39 2.40 -4.22
C GLU A 257 -8.94 0.94 -4.11
N GLU A 258 -7.67 0.68 -4.31
CA GLU A 258 -7.07 -0.66 -4.28
C GLU A 258 -7.22 -1.35 -2.92
N ALA A 259 -7.14 -0.58 -1.83
CA ALA A 259 -7.28 -1.08 -0.46
C ALA A 259 -8.68 -1.65 -0.18
N HIS A 260 -9.73 -1.04 -0.75
CA HIS A 260 -11.09 -1.60 -0.70
C HIS A 260 -11.17 -2.94 -1.44
N PHE A 261 -10.55 -3.03 -2.64
CA PHE A 261 -10.49 -4.29 -3.39
C PHE A 261 -9.71 -5.36 -2.63
N LEU A 262 -8.54 -5.02 -2.08
CA LEU A 262 -7.76 -5.93 -1.26
C LEU A 262 -8.58 -6.48 -0.09
N SER A 263 -9.31 -5.61 0.61
CA SER A 263 -10.15 -5.96 1.75
C SER A 263 -11.24 -6.97 1.39
N VAL A 264 -11.93 -6.73 0.28
CA VAL A 264 -12.99 -7.63 -0.23
C VAL A 264 -12.39 -8.95 -0.71
N VAL A 265 -11.27 -8.93 -1.46
CA VAL A 265 -10.59 -10.14 -1.92
C VAL A 265 -10.00 -10.93 -0.75
N ALA A 266 -9.41 -10.28 0.26
CA ALA A 266 -8.88 -10.93 1.44
C ALA A 266 -9.98 -11.69 2.22
N THR A 267 -11.16 -11.08 2.35
CA THR A 267 -12.34 -11.73 2.93
C THR A 267 -12.76 -12.93 2.09
N ARG A 268 -12.85 -12.80 0.76
CA ARG A 268 -13.22 -13.90 -0.17
C ARG A 268 -12.28 -15.10 -0.08
N LEU A 269 -10.98 -14.83 0.05
CA LEU A 269 -9.94 -15.86 0.08
C LEU A 269 -9.66 -16.41 1.48
N ASN A 270 -10.35 -15.91 2.50
CA ASN A 270 -10.12 -16.23 3.92
C ASN A 270 -8.65 -16.04 4.34
N ILE A 271 -8.05 -14.94 3.88
CA ILE A 271 -6.68 -14.53 4.23
C ILE A 271 -6.67 -13.25 5.08
N HIS A 272 -7.83 -12.80 5.51
CA HIS A 272 -8.01 -11.61 6.33
C HIS A 272 -7.47 -11.84 7.75
N ASN A 273 -6.62 -10.93 8.22
CA ASN A 273 -6.06 -10.93 9.58
C ASN A 273 -5.54 -9.54 9.92
N ASN A 274 -5.18 -9.33 11.18
CA ASN A 274 -4.59 -8.10 11.69
C ASN A 274 -3.14 -8.28 12.17
N ILE A 275 -2.44 -9.26 11.66
CA ILE A 275 -1.08 -9.61 12.11
C ILE A 275 -0.13 -8.43 11.94
N ALA A 276 -0.26 -7.66 10.85
CA ALA A 276 0.63 -6.52 10.62
C ALA A 276 0.49 -5.39 11.66
N ASN A 277 -0.64 -5.30 12.39
CA ASN A 277 -0.85 -4.24 13.40
C ASN A 277 0.16 -4.27 14.56
N GLN A 278 0.80 -5.41 14.81
CA GLN A 278 1.88 -5.48 15.81
C GLN A 278 3.23 -4.98 15.28
N TYR A 279 3.39 -4.78 13.97
CA TYR A 279 4.63 -4.34 13.33
C TYR A 279 4.56 -2.90 12.81
N VAL A 280 3.39 -2.44 12.39
CA VAL A 280 3.19 -1.14 11.76
C VAL A 280 1.97 -0.42 12.32
N LYS A 281 2.06 0.91 12.35
CA LYS A 281 0.92 1.80 12.64
C LYS A 281 1.01 3.03 11.74
N ARG A 282 -0.15 3.53 11.29
CA ARG A 282 -0.26 4.81 10.58
C ARG A 282 -0.11 5.96 11.58
N LEU A 283 1.06 6.56 11.62
CA LEU A 283 1.45 7.59 12.59
C LEU A 283 1.19 8.99 12.02
N TRP A 284 0.01 9.52 12.30
CA TRP A 284 -0.29 10.90 11.98
C TRP A 284 0.33 11.84 13.01
N THR A 285 1.21 12.73 12.55
CA THR A 285 1.90 13.73 13.38
C THR A 285 1.33 15.14 13.19
N TYR A 286 0.18 15.23 12.52
CA TYR A 286 -0.50 16.50 12.26
C TYR A 286 -1.04 17.12 13.56
N PRO A 287 -0.81 18.41 13.84
CA PRO A 287 -1.17 19.01 15.14
C PRO A 287 -2.65 18.92 15.53
N LYS A 288 -3.56 18.93 14.53
CA LYS A 288 -5.01 18.81 14.76
C LYS A 288 -5.52 17.37 14.76
N TYR A 289 -4.70 16.45 14.29
CA TYR A 289 -5.00 15.04 14.21
C TYR A 289 -3.71 14.25 14.42
N ASN A 290 -3.50 13.81 15.66
CA ASN A 290 -2.29 13.10 16.05
C ASN A 290 -2.66 11.72 16.60
N THR A 291 -2.13 10.66 15.98
CA THR A 291 -2.34 9.28 16.41
C THR A 291 -1.10 8.68 17.08
N VAL A 292 -0.05 9.48 17.27
CA VAL A 292 1.20 9.01 17.89
C VAL A 292 1.01 8.88 19.39
N GLU A 293 1.39 7.72 19.92
CA GLU A 293 1.28 7.35 21.33
C GLU A 293 2.62 6.87 21.89
N LYS A 294 2.73 6.90 23.21
CA LYS A 294 3.89 6.32 23.90
C LYS A 294 3.91 4.80 23.66
N GLY A 295 5.04 4.29 23.21
CA GLY A 295 5.21 2.89 22.82
C GLY A 295 5.32 2.69 21.31
N ASP A 296 4.82 3.62 20.49
CA ASP A 296 4.90 3.54 19.03
C ASP A 296 6.36 3.53 18.52
N GLU A 297 7.30 4.04 19.33
CA GLU A 297 8.75 3.93 19.05
C GLU A 297 9.27 2.50 19.03
N GLN A 298 8.51 1.54 19.55
CA GLN A 298 8.85 0.12 19.56
C GLN A 298 8.39 -0.61 18.28
N LEU A 299 7.55 -0.01 17.47
CA LEU A 299 7.10 -0.60 16.22
C LEU A 299 8.26 -0.84 15.25
N ALA A 300 8.18 -1.94 14.51
CA ALA A 300 9.20 -2.30 13.54
C ALA A 300 9.15 -1.40 12.29
N VAL A 301 7.97 -0.90 11.93
CA VAL A 301 7.78 0.02 10.80
C VAL A 301 6.95 1.22 11.25
N TRP A 302 7.44 2.41 10.94
CA TRP A 302 6.71 3.65 11.11
C TRP A 302 6.15 4.12 9.78
N HIS A 303 4.83 4.08 9.58
CA HIS A 303 4.20 4.70 8.42
C HIS A 303 3.85 6.17 8.74
N LEU A 304 4.40 7.10 7.98
CA LEU A 304 4.51 8.53 8.32
C LEU A 304 3.90 9.45 7.25
N PRO A 305 2.59 9.37 6.93
CA PRO A 305 2.00 10.04 5.77
C PRO A 305 2.12 11.58 5.83
N TYR A 306 2.14 12.17 7.02
CA TYR A 306 2.27 13.62 7.18
C TYR A 306 3.73 14.12 7.07
N GLU A 307 4.71 13.24 7.19
CA GLU A 307 6.13 13.60 7.29
C GLU A 307 6.85 13.71 5.93
N LYS A 308 6.20 13.41 4.81
CA LYS A 308 6.79 13.43 3.46
C LYS A 308 7.59 14.72 3.15
N LYS A 309 7.06 15.89 3.54
CA LYS A 309 7.69 17.21 3.35
C LYS A 309 8.38 17.75 4.61
N ARG A 310 8.52 16.95 5.66
CA ARG A 310 9.01 17.34 7.00
C ARG A 310 10.11 16.40 7.45
N GLY A 311 9.82 15.51 8.38
CA GLY A 311 10.78 14.58 8.94
C GLY A 311 11.45 13.68 7.90
N LEU A 312 10.69 13.12 6.96
CA LEU A 312 11.25 12.29 5.89
C LEU A 312 12.12 13.09 4.92
N TYR A 313 11.76 14.35 4.63
CA TYR A 313 12.63 15.24 3.86
C TYR A 313 13.95 15.54 4.58
N LEU A 314 13.93 15.69 5.89
CA LEU A 314 15.17 15.88 6.68
C LEU A 314 16.03 14.60 6.71
N LEU A 315 15.40 13.43 6.79
CA LEU A 315 16.08 12.14 6.66
C LEU A 315 16.65 11.94 5.25
N TYR A 316 15.92 12.32 4.20
CA TYR A 316 16.47 12.36 2.85
C TYR A 316 17.76 13.18 2.79
N LYS A 317 17.76 14.40 3.31
CA LYS A 317 18.96 15.25 3.33
C LYS A 317 20.11 14.63 4.14
N HIS A 318 19.78 13.83 5.14
CA HIS A 318 20.78 13.14 5.95
C HIS A 318 21.42 11.98 5.19
N PHE A 319 20.63 11.20 4.45
CA PHE A 319 21.07 9.95 3.82
C PHE A 319 21.48 10.07 2.35
N VAL A 320 21.11 11.15 1.65
CA VAL A 320 21.29 11.25 0.19
C VAL A 320 22.73 11.08 -0.30
N ASN A 321 23.72 11.38 0.53
CA ASN A 321 25.14 11.21 0.22
C ASN A 321 25.79 10.02 0.95
N HIS A 322 25.17 9.52 2.04
CA HIS A 322 25.65 8.41 2.85
C HIS A 322 24.47 7.57 3.33
N PRO A 323 23.99 6.62 2.52
CA PRO A 323 22.76 5.86 2.82
C PRO A 323 23.02 4.69 3.77
N THR A 324 23.75 4.95 4.86
CA THR A 324 24.09 3.97 5.91
C THR A 324 24.06 4.63 7.28
N PHE A 325 23.93 3.82 8.31
CA PHE A 325 24.13 4.23 9.71
C PHE A 325 24.62 3.03 10.52
N ASP A 326 25.61 3.24 11.37
CA ASP A 326 26.22 2.19 12.19
C ASP A 326 25.65 2.18 13.62
N ASP A 327 25.24 3.36 14.11
CA ASP A 327 24.64 3.52 15.45
C ASP A 327 23.11 3.62 15.32
N GLU A 328 22.43 2.50 15.56
CA GLU A 328 20.97 2.41 15.50
C GLU A 328 20.29 3.28 16.57
N GLU A 329 20.88 3.45 17.74
CA GLU A 329 20.30 4.28 18.81
C GLU A 329 20.35 5.77 18.41
N ALA A 330 21.50 6.22 17.90
CA ALA A 330 21.62 7.57 17.36
C ALA A 330 20.68 7.81 16.19
N PHE A 331 20.54 6.83 15.30
CA PHE A 331 19.57 6.90 14.21
C PHE A 331 18.13 7.01 14.73
N ARG A 332 17.71 6.12 15.65
CA ARG A 332 16.36 6.16 16.25
C ARG A 332 16.08 7.50 16.94
N LYS A 333 17.03 8.04 17.70
CA LYS A 333 16.90 9.38 18.29
C LYS A 333 16.72 10.49 17.24
N LYS A 334 17.46 10.42 16.14
CA LYS A 334 17.36 11.38 15.03
C LYS A 334 16.03 11.24 14.31
N ALA A 335 15.61 10.02 13.96
CA ALA A 335 14.32 9.75 13.34
C ALA A 335 13.16 10.24 14.22
N SER A 336 13.17 9.92 15.52
CA SER A 336 12.22 10.44 16.51
C SER A 336 12.18 11.96 16.54
N ALA A 337 13.33 12.62 16.61
CA ALA A 337 13.41 14.07 16.63
C ALA A 337 12.87 14.71 15.35
N TYR A 338 13.05 14.07 14.18
CA TYR A 338 12.57 14.59 12.90
C TYR A 338 11.10 14.29 12.65
N THR A 339 10.61 13.11 12.99
CA THR A 339 9.24 12.67 12.69
C THR A 339 8.24 12.96 13.81
N GLY A 340 8.72 13.07 15.06
CA GLY A 340 7.85 13.29 16.23
C GLY A 340 7.25 12.00 16.80
N VAL A 341 7.89 10.85 16.59
CA VAL A 341 7.54 9.59 17.24
C VAL A 341 8.53 9.36 18.39
N PRO A 342 8.07 9.09 19.63
CA PRO A 342 6.70 8.94 20.09
C PRO A 342 6.02 10.26 20.51
N THR A 343 6.66 11.40 20.34
CA THR A 343 6.11 12.68 20.81
C THR A 343 6.41 13.82 19.85
N VAL A 344 5.36 14.49 19.40
CA VAL A 344 5.46 15.70 18.58
C VAL A 344 5.80 16.91 19.46
N THR A 345 7.09 17.25 19.58
CA THR A 345 7.57 18.37 20.41
C THR A 345 7.28 19.74 19.78
N PHE A 346 7.27 20.80 20.63
CA PHE A 346 7.14 22.17 20.14
C PHE A 346 8.30 22.57 19.20
N GLY A 347 9.52 22.16 19.53
CA GLY A 347 10.70 22.38 18.67
C GLY A 347 10.56 21.74 17.28
N LYS A 348 9.97 20.54 17.21
CA LYS A 348 9.63 19.90 15.92
C LYS A 348 8.64 20.75 15.13
N ARG A 349 7.57 21.27 15.75
CA ARG A 349 6.56 22.09 15.08
C ARG A 349 7.15 23.36 14.46
N ILE A 350 8.06 24.03 15.16
CA ILE A 350 8.79 25.20 14.64
C ILE A 350 9.64 24.81 13.43
N ARG A 351 10.41 23.73 13.55
CA ARG A 351 11.25 23.24 12.46
C ARG A 351 10.43 22.84 11.23
N ASP A 352 9.30 22.16 11.42
CA ASP A 352 8.39 21.79 10.35
C ASP A 352 7.86 23.02 9.61
N PHE A 353 7.48 24.06 10.35
CA PHE A 353 7.04 25.33 9.78
C PHE A 353 8.13 25.95 8.91
N ILE A 354 9.35 26.04 9.42
CA ILE A 354 10.50 26.59 8.68
C ILE A 354 10.79 25.75 7.43
N THR A 355 10.80 24.42 7.56
CA THR A 355 11.06 23.49 6.45
C THR A 355 10.03 23.69 5.33
N ILE A 356 8.74 23.76 5.67
CA ILE A 356 7.67 23.98 4.68
C ILE A 356 7.78 25.37 4.03
N LEU A 357 8.15 26.40 4.79
CA LEU A 357 8.36 27.75 4.25
C LEU A 357 9.50 27.76 3.21
N LEU A 358 10.62 27.13 3.54
CA LEU A 358 11.77 27.01 2.63
C LEU A 358 11.42 26.22 1.35
N LEU A 359 10.66 25.13 1.48
CA LEU A 359 10.19 24.37 0.32
C LEU A 359 9.26 25.20 -0.58
N LYS A 360 8.36 26.00 -0.01
CA LYS A 360 7.49 26.91 -0.77
C LYS A 360 8.28 28.00 -1.52
N ILE A 361 9.32 28.55 -0.90
CA ILE A 361 10.20 29.53 -1.53
C ILE A 361 10.93 28.88 -2.71
N LYS A 362 11.51 27.69 -2.51
CA LYS A 362 12.18 26.92 -3.58
C LYS A 362 11.25 26.62 -4.75
N ASP A 363 10.03 26.18 -4.49
CA ASP A 363 9.02 25.89 -5.52
C ASP A 363 8.68 27.13 -6.35
N LYS A 364 8.52 28.30 -5.71
CA LYS A 364 8.32 29.59 -6.40
C LYS A 364 9.54 30.01 -7.23
N CYS A 365 10.75 29.84 -6.72
CA CYS A 365 11.98 30.19 -7.48
C CYS A 365 12.13 29.33 -8.74
N ILE A 366 11.83 28.03 -8.66
CA ILE A 366 11.84 27.13 -9.83
C ILE A 366 10.76 27.57 -10.83
N TYR A 367 9.54 27.88 -10.37
CA TYR A 367 8.47 28.35 -11.23
C TYR A 367 8.83 29.67 -11.95
N LEU A 368 9.43 30.64 -11.25
CA LEU A 368 9.86 31.90 -11.84
C LEU A 368 11.00 31.72 -12.85
N SER A 369 11.94 30.79 -12.64
CA SER A 369 12.99 30.48 -13.60
C SER A 369 12.46 29.84 -14.87
N LEU A 370 11.33 29.13 -14.81
CA LEU A 370 10.69 28.51 -15.99
C LEU A 370 9.82 29.51 -16.80
N ILE A 371 9.41 30.63 -16.20
CA ILE A 371 8.62 31.68 -16.88
C ILE A 371 9.56 32.66 -17.65
N HIS A 372 10.85 32.70 -17.30
CA HIS A 372 11.83 33.59 -17.93
C HIS A 372 12.70 32.90 -18.99
N ILE A 373 12.34 31.68 -19.40
CA ILE A 373 12.84 30.97 -20.57
C ILE A 373 11.71 30.86 -21.61
#